data_252b21720a472070863d781b9f9baedf
#
_entry.id   252b21720a472070863d781b9f9baedf
#
_cell.length_a   1.000
_cell.length_b   1.000
_cell.length_c   1.000
_cell.angle_alpha   90.00
_cell.angle_beta   90.00
_cell.angle_gamma   90.00
#
_symmetry.space_group_name_H-M   'P 1'
#
loop_
_entity.id
_entity.type
_entity.pdbx_description
1 polymer ?
#
loop_
_entity_poly.entity_id
_entity_poly.type
_entity_poly.pdbx_seq_one_letter_code
_entity_poly.pdbx_strand_id
1 'polypeptide(L)'
;MRSEKIFITGSFFAPMLPLDLQTSAQTSILCWLATADANGQPNVSPKEIFKVFDPEHLVIANIASPTSVRNIAVNPRVCVSFVDVFVQKGFKVLGTARNVGQQDADFATWAAPLQAMAGPRFPVHSVIVVHATGFEPIMAPSYRLYPGDTTEQAQVASAMRAYGVQPK
;
A
#
# COMPACT_ATOMS: atom_id res chain seq x y z
N MET A 1 -0.30 -32.63 -1.83
CA MET A 1 0.90 -31.80 -1.53
C MET A 1 0.49 -30.72 -0.54
N ARG A 2 0.99 -30.79 0.69
CA ARG A 2 0.65 -29.84 1.77
C ARG A 2 1.35 -28.50 1.50
N SER A 3 0.58 -27.44 1.44
CA SER A 3 1.08 -26.07 1.44
C SER A 3 1.75 -25.81 2.78
N GLU A 4 3.07 -25.72 2.81
CA GLU A 4 3.79 -25.27 3.99
C GLU A 4 3.50 -23.80 4.19
N LYS A 5 2.68 -23.51 5.21
CA LYS A 5 2.56 -22.19 5.78
C LYS A 5 3.87 -21.94 6.53
N ILE A 6 4.74 -21.13 5.97
CA ILE A 6 5.90 -20.61 6.71
C ILE A 6 5.34 -19.66 7.78
N PHE A 7 5.08 -20.20 8.96
CA PHE A 7 4.94 -19.41 10.17
C PHE A 7 6.36 -19.05 10.63
N ILE A 8 6.80 -17.84 10.36
CA ILE A 8 7.99 -17.29 11.00
C ILE A 8 7.59 -16.99 12.45
N THR A 9 7.86 -17.94 13.33
CA THR A 9 7.75 -17.75 14.79
C THR A 9 9.01 -17.04 15.27
N GLY A 10 8.83 -15.85 15.87
CA GLY A 10 9.75 -15.32 16.85
C GLY A 10 10.91 -14.48 16.34
N SER A 11 10.63 -13.25 15.90
CA SER A 11 11.57 -12.14 16.08
C SER A 11 10.76 -10.89 16.42
N PHE A 12 11.14 -10.18 17.49
CA PHE A 12 10.55 -8.91 17.93
C PHE A 12 10.92 -7.71 17.01
N PHE A 13 11.50 -7.98 15.84
CA PHE A 13 11.79 -6.95 14.85
C PHE A 13 10.64 -6.89 13.84
N ALA A 14 10.11 -5.71 13.62
CA ALA A 14 9.19 -5.47 12.50
C ALA A 14 9.87 -5.92 11.20
N PRO A 15 9.15 -6.59 10.28
CA PRO A 15 9.75 -7.03 9.03
C PRO A 15 10.14 -5.79 8.21
N MET A 16 11.42 -5.69 7.87
CA MET A 16 11.88 -4.65 6.95
C MET A 16 11.22 -4.84 5.58
N LEU A 17 10.65 -3.77 5.04
CA LEU A 17 10.05 -3.75 3.71
C LEU A 17 11.15 -3.95 2.64
N PRO A 18 11.13 -5.05 1.88
CA PRO A 18 12.18 -5.38 0.95
C PRO A 18 12.20 -4.45 -0.27
N LEU A 19 13.29 -4.43 -1.00
CA LEU A 19 13.52 -3.48 -2.10
C LEU A 19 12.51 -3.64 -3.24
N ASP A 20 12.11 -4.86 -3.57
CA ASP A 20 11.10 -5.14 -4.61
C ASP A 20 9.72 -4.59 -4.23
N LEU A 21 9.33 -4.66 -2.94
CA LEU A 21 8.12 -4.01 -2.44
C LEU A 21 8.23 -2.49 -2.54
N GLN A 22 9.37 -1.91 -2.16
CA GLN A 22 9.59 -0.46 -2.25
C GLN A 22 9.51 0.01 -3.71
N THR A 23 10.11 -0.72 -4.63
CA THR A 23 10.04 -0.45 -6.09
C THR A 23 8.59 -0.57 -6.59
N SER A 24 7.88 -1.63 -6.20
CA SER A 24 6.47 -1.81 -6.57
C SER A 24 5.59 -0.66 -6.06
N ALA A 25 5.82 -0.18 -4.84
CA ALA A 25 5.09 0.97 -4.30
C ALA A 25 5.36 2.25 -5.08
N GLN A 26 6.60 2.46 -5.57
CA GLN A 26 6.98 3.64 -6.36
C GLN A 26 6.35 3.63 -7.76
N THR A 27 6.14 2.48 -8.36
CA THR A 27 5.57 2.33 -9.71
C THR A 27 4.04 2.23 -9.71
N SER A 28 3.43 1.95 -8.56
CA SER A 28 1.97 1.88 -8.43
C SER A 28 1.35 3.26 -8.35
N ILE A 29 0.34 3.52 -9.20
CA ILE A 29 -0.39 4.81 -9.23
C ILE A 29 -1.24 4.99 -7.97
N LEU A 30 -1.81 3.90 -7.47
CA LEU A 30 -2.71 3.89 -6.33
C LEU A 30 -2.28 2.87 -5.30
N CYS A 31 -2.47 3.19 -4.02
CA CYS A 31 -2.66 2.16 -3.01
C CYS A 31 -4.10 2.19 -2.48
N TRP A 32 -4.54 1.07 -1.93
CA TRP A 32 -5.83 0.91 -1.26
C TRP A 32 -5.59 0.74 0.23
N LEU A 33 -6.07 1.69 1.02
CA LEU A 33 -6.00 1.62 2.48
C LEU A 33 -7.28 0.98 3.02
N ALA A 34 -7.17 -0.22 3.55
CA ALA A 34 -8.22 -0.90 4.28
C ALA A 34 -8.12 -0.60 5.76
N THR A 35 -9.24 -0.25 6.37
CA THR A 35 -9.43 0.03 7.80
C THR A 35 -10.72 -0.63 8.28
N ALA A 36 -10.91 -0.77 9.58
CA ALA A 36 -12.18 -1.22 10.15
C ALA A 36 -12.54 -0.36 11.37
N ASP A 37 -13.83 -0.18 11.60
CA ASP A 37 -14.34 0.51 12.78
C ASP A 37 -14.27 -0.37 14.06
N ALA A 38 -14.78 0.14 15.17
CA ALA A 38 -14.82 -0.57 16.45
C ALA A 38 -15.64 -1.87 16.41
N ASN A 39 -16.59 -1.99 15.49
CA ASN A 39 -17.44 -3.17 15.31
C ASN A 39 -16.87 -4.14 14.26
N GLY A 40 -15.71 -3.82 13.68
CA GLY A 40 -15.10 -4.63 12.61
C GLY A 40 -15.69 -4.35 11.22
N GLN A 41 -16.55 -3.32 11.04
CA GLN A 41 -17.07 -2.95 9.72
C GLN A 41 -15.92 -2.45 8.85
N PRO A 42 -15.63 -3.11 7.71
CA PRO A 42 -14.52 -2.73 6.84
C PRO A 42 -14.81 -1.47 6.04
N ASN A 43 -13.76 -0.73 5.77
CA ASN A 43 -13.74 0.41 4.86
C ASN A 43 -12.48 0.35 4.00
N VAL A 44 -12.58 0.67 2.73
CA VAL A 44 -11.46 0.72 1.78
C VAL A 44 -11.46 2.08 1.10
N SER A 45 -10.28 2.70 0.98
CA SER A 45 -10.12 4.01 0.36
C SER A 45 -8.90 4.04 -0.55
N PRO A 46 -9.03 4.45 -1.83
CA PRO A 46 -7.90 4.65 -2.72
C PRO A 46 -7.08 5.86 -2.30
N LYS A 47 -5.76 5.79 -2.50
CA LYS A 47 -4.80 6.83 -2.17
C LYS A 47 -3.77 6.96 -3.29
N GLU A 48 -3.65 8.16 -3.87
CA GLU A 48 -2.68 8.47 -4.92
C GLU A 48 -1.35 8.96 -4.34
N ILE A 49 -1.39 9.62 -3.17
CA ILE A 49 -0.22 10.24 -2.55
C ILE A 49 0.21 9.39 -1.38
N PHE A 50 1.10 8.46 -1.64
CA PHE A 50 1.66 7.53 -0.66
C PHE A 50 3.10 7.18 -1.01
N LYS A 51 3.88 6.76 -0.02
CA LYS A 51 5.28 6.39 -0.20
C LYS A 51 5.75 5.44 0.90
N VAL A 52 6.67 4.54 0.57
CA VAL A 52 7.52 3.91 1.59
C VAL A 52 8.49 4.97 2.08
N PHE A 53 8.39 5.31 3.36
CA PHE A 53 9.17 6.37 3.99
C PHE A 53 10.55 5.87 4.39
N ASP A 54 10.57 4.74 5.05
CA ASP A 54 11.75 4.01 5.50
C ASP A 54 11.47 2.48 5.45
N PRO A 55 12.42 1.61 5.82
CA PRO A 55 12.21 0.16 5.78
C PRO A 55 11.05 -0.38 6.64
N GLU A 56 10.53 0.40 7.56
CA GLU A 56 9.48 -0.04 8.50
C GLU A 56 8.16 0.73 8.31
N HIS A 57 8.17 1.83 7.56
CA HIS A 57 7.01 2.72 7.48
C HIS A 57 6.58 3.06 6.05
N LEU A 58 5.25 3.05 5.87
CA LEU A 58 4.59 3.73 4.76
C LEU A 58 3.89 4.98 5.28
N VAL A 59 3.88 6.03 4.46
CA VAL A 59 3.15 7.26 4.72
C VAL A 59 2.13 7.53 3.62
N ILE A 60 0.95 7.98 4.01
CA ILE A 60 -0.17 8.25 3.12
C ILE A 60 -0.73 9.65 3.45
N ALA A 61 -0.87 10.50 2.44
CA ALA A 61 -1.50 11.80 2.63
C ALA A 61 -3.00 11.65 2.92
N ASN A 62 -3.46 12.28 3.98
CA ASN A 62 -4.88 12.43 4.25
C ASN A 62 -5.35 13.81 3.78
N ILE A 63 -6.03 13.82 2.64
CA ILE A 63 -6.64 15.02 2.05
C ILE A 63 -8.13 15.05 2.35
N ALA A 64 -8.84 13.93 2.12
CA ALA A 64 -10.29 13.85 2.27
C ALA A 64 -10.76 12.43 2.66
N SER A 65 -10.25 11.88 3.75
CA SER A 65 -10.58 10.51 4.19
C SER A 65 -11.00 10.41 5.66
N PRO A 66 -12.09 11.12 6.05
CA PRO A 66 -12.49 11.19 7.45
C PRO A 66 -12.86 9.82 8.05
N THR A 67 -13.42 8.91 7.25
CA THR A 67 -13.77 7.56 7.71
C THR A 67 -12.52 6.74 8.05
N SER A 68 -11.50 6.77 7.20
CA SER A 68 -10.23 6.07 7.48
C SER A 68 -9.58 6.59 8.77
N VAL A 69 -9.56 7.91 8.98
CA VAL A 69 -8.99 8.53 10.19
C VAL A 69 -9.78 8.14 11.45
N ARG A 70 -11.13 8.18 11.40
CA ARG A 70 -11.96 7.73 12.52
C ARG A 70 -11.74 6.27 12.87
N ASN A 71 -11.64 5.41 11.85
CA ASN A 71 -11.40 3.99 12.05
C ASN A 71 -10.04 3.76 12.72
N ILE A 72 -8.97 4.39 12.21
CA ILE A 72 -7.61 4.27 12.76
C ILE A 72 -7.56 4.71 14.24
N ALA A 73 -8.31 5.73 14.63
CA ALA A 73 -8.35 6.22 16.00
C ALA A 73 -8.87 5.17 17.01
N VAL A 74 -9.75 4.27 16.57
CA VAL A 74 -10.35 3.23 17.44
C VAL A 74 -9.81 1.83 17.15
N ASN A 75 -9.35 1.58 15.93
CA ASN A 75 -8.76 0.32 15.50
C ASN A 75 -7.55 0.62 14.59
N PRO A 76 -6.33 0.60 15.14
CA PRO A 76 -5.14 0.98 14.38
C PRO A 76 -4.68 -0.07 13.35
N ARG A 77 -5.28 -1.26 13.33
CA ARG A 77 -4.90 -2.33 12.38
C ARG A 77 -5.36 -1.96 10.97
N VAL A 78 -4.42 -1.98 10.04
CA VAL A 78 -4.67 -1.63 8.64
C VAL A 78 -4.03 -2.62 7.68
N CYS A 79 -4.54 -2.61 6.46
CA CYS A 79 -3.88 -3.25 5.32
C CYS A 79 -3.76 -2.22 4.20
N VAL A 80 -2.55 -2.05 3.67
CA VAL A 80 -2.28 -1.24 2.49
C VAL A 80 -1.92 -2.16 1.34
N SER A 81 -2.66 -2.10 0.24
CA SER A 81 -2.34 -2.89 -0.95
C SER A 81 -2.11 -1.98 -2.16
N PHE A 82 -1.17 -2.35 -3.01
CA PHE A 82 -0.88 -1.69 -4.27
C PHE A 82 -0.49 -2.73 -5.31
N VAL A 83 -0.87 -2.49 -6.54
CA VAL A 83 -0.69 -3.42 -7.66
C VAL A 83 -0.39 -2.63 -8.91
N ASP A 84 0.63 -3.04 -9.64
CA ASP A 84 0.76 -2.68 -11.05
C ASP A 84 -0.29 -3.48 -11.84
N VAL A 85 -1.30 -2.77 -12.33
CA VAL A 85 -2.46 -3.38 -12.99
C VAL A 85 -2.11 -3.99 -14.35
N PHE A 86 -0.99 -3.57 -14.96
CA PHE A 86 -0.56 -4.11 -16.26
C PHE A 86 0.15 -5.45 -16.12
N VAL A 87 1.06 -5.58 -15.18
CA VAL A 87 1.73 -6.86 -14.89
C VAL A 87 0.97 -7.73 -13.91
N GLN A 88 -0.02 -7.17 -13.19
CA GLN A 88 -0.82 -7.84 -12.16
C GLN A 88 0.03 -8.43 -11.03
N LYS A 89 1.02 -7.65 -10.60
CA LYS A 89 1.91 -7.94 -9.46
C LYS A 89 1.91 -6.74 -8.51
N GLY A 90 2.11 -7.02 -7.24
CA GLY A 90 2.17 -5.99 -6.20
C GLY A 90 2.35 -6.58 -4.83
N PHE A 91 1.98 -5.82 -3.82
CA PHE A 91 2.09 -6.24 -2.42
C PHE A 91 0.89 -5.76 -1.61
N LYS A 92 0.60 -6.48 -0.52
CA LYS A 92 -0.15 -5.96 0.61
C LYS A 92 0.76 -5.90 1.82
N VAL A 93 0.66 -4.80 2.55
CA VAL A 93 1.38 -4.54 3.80
C VAL A 93 0.37 -4.50 4.92
N LEU A 94 0.55 -5.36 5.89
CA LEU A 94 -0.19 -5.36 7.15
C LEU A 94 0.54 -4.47 8.14
N GLY A 95 -0.19 -3.71 8.94
CA GLY A 95 0.46 -2.81 9.88
C GLY A 95 -0.49 -2.20 10.90
N THR A 96 0.10 -1.36 11.74
CA THR A 96 -0.64 -0.47 12.63
C THR A 96 -0.46 0.97 12.16
N ALA A 97 -1.54 1.74 12.13
CA ALA A 97 -1.53 3.10 11.65
C ALA A 97 -1.85 4.10 12.76
N ARG A 98 -1.29 5.30 12.64
CA ARG A 98 -1.71 6.49 13.38
C ARG A 98 -1.91 7.67 12.43
N ASN A 99 -2.80 8.56 12.78
CA ASN A 99 -2.98 9.81 12.04
C ASN A 99 -2.18 10.91 12.74
N VAL A 100 -1.27 11.56 12.01
CA VAL A 100 -0.40 12.64 12.47
C VAL A 100 -0.93 13.95 11.88
N GLY A 101 -1.42 14.83 12.73
CA GLY A 101 -1.95 16.14 12.35
C GLY A 101 -0.90 17.23 12.35
N GLN A 102 -1.25 18.41 11.81
CA GLN A 102 -0.34 19.55 11.70
C GLN A 102 0.18 20.08 13.07
N GLN A 103 -0.55 19.80 14.15
CA GLN A 103 -0.17 20.16 15.51
C GLN A 103 0.87 19.21 16.14
N ASP A 104 1.09 18.04 15.53
CA ASP A 104 2.01 17.04 16.07
C ASP A 104 3.45 17.39 15.71
N ALA A 105 4.37 17.23 16.65
CA ALA A 105 5.77 17.66 16.50
C ALA A 105 6.52 16.98 15.35
N ASP A 106 6.11 15.76 14.98
CA ASP A 106 6.71 14.95 13.92
C ASP A 106 5.99 15.08 12.56
N PHE A 107 4.92 15.91 12.49
CA PHE A 107 4.17 16.12 11.25
C PHE A 107 5.06 16.51 10.07
N ALA A 108 5.92 17.52 10.25
CA ALA A 108 6.77 18.05 9.18
C ALA A 108 7.67 16.96 8.57
N THR A 109 8.18 16.06 9.40
CA THR A 109 9.04 14.93 8.96
C THR A 109 8.27 13.97 8.07
N TRP A 110 7.08 13.53 8.52
CA TRP A 110 6.27 12.57 7.77
C TRP A 110 5.61 13.19 6.53
N ALA A 111 5.25 14.47 6.59
CA ALA A 111 4.54 15.16 5.52
C ALA A 111 5.46 15.59 4.36
N ALA A 112 6.73 15.87 4.62
CA ALA A 112 7.64 16.45 3.62
C ALA A 112 7.65 15.71 2.26
N PRO A 113 7.83 14.36 2.19
CA PRO A 113 7.83 13.67 0.90
C PRO A 113 6.44 13.66 0.23
N LEU A 114 5.36 13.68 1.01
CA LEU A 114 3.99 13.68 0.48
C LEU A 114 3.59 15.06 -0.04
N GLN A 115 4.02 16.13 0.61
CA GLN A 115 3.80 17.51 0.16
C GLN A 115 4.50 17.76 -1.18
N ALA A 116 5.72 17.23 -1.35
CA ALA A 116 6.44 17.30 -2.61
C ALA A 116 5.71 16.57 -3.75
N MET A 117 5.06 15.45 -3.45
CA MET A 117 4.25 14.69 -4.42
C MET A 117 2.91 15.37 -4.74
N ALA A 118 2.22 15.88 -3.72
CA ALA A 118 0.91 16.51 -3.84
C ALA A 118 0.95 17.83 -4.62
N GLY A 119 2.05 18.58 -4.46
CA GLY A 119 2.16 19.94 -4.93
C GLY A 119 1.22 20.92 -4.20
N PRO A 120 1.24 22.20 -4.56
CA PRO A 120 0.51 23.23 -3.83
C PRO A 120 -1.02 23.13 -3.96
N ARG A 121 -1.50 22.37 -4.92
CA ARG A 121 -2.93 22.24 -5.22
C ARG A 121 -3.67 21.35 -4.22
N PHE A 122 -2.97 20.41 -3.57
CA PHE A 122 -3.57 19.45 -2.67
C PHE A 122 -2.95 19.56 -1.28
N PRO A 123 -3.54 20.36 -0.37
CA PRO A 123 -3.01 20.50 0.97
C PRO A 123 -3.08 19.19 1.75
N VAL A 124 -1.97 18.77 2.33
CA VAL A 124 -1.89 17.60 3.21
C VAL A 124 -2.34 18.03 4.61
N HIS A 125 -3.54 17.67 5.01
CA HIS A 125 -4.10 18.04 6.32
C HIS A 125 -3.53 17.21 7.47
N SER A 126 -3.28 15.92 7.20
CA SER A 126 -2.62 15.01 8.13
C SER A 126 -1.96 13.88 7.36
N VAL A 127 -1.12 13.12 8.03
CA VAL A 127 -0.43 11.97 7.47
C VAL A 127 -0.87 10.72 8.20
N ILE A 128 -1.31 9.71 7.46
CA ILE A 128 -1.49 8.36 8.00
C ILE A 128 -0.14 7.67 7.92
N VAL A 129 0.48 7.45 9.08
CA VAL A 129 1.75 6.73 9.22
C VAL A 129 1.43 5.28 9.55
N VAL A 130 1.86 4.37 8.69
CA VAL A 130 1.66 2.92 8.83
C VAL A 130 3.00 2.29 9.20
N HIS A 131 3.09 1.73 10.38
CA HIS A 131 4.20 0.87 10.81
C HIS A 131 3.90 -0.56 10.36
N ALA A 132 4.76 -1.12 9.50
CA ALA A 132 4.59 -2.44 8.91
C ALA A 132 4.81 -3.54 9.96
N THR A 133 3.89 -4.50 10.02
CA THR A 133 4.00 -5.70 10.86
C THR A 133 4.11 -6.98 10.03
N GLY A 134 3.88 -6.88 8.72
CA GLY A 134 3.99 -7.98 7.77
C GLY A 134 3.72 -7.51 6.35
N PHE A 135 4.11 -8.31 5.39
CA PHE A 135 3.77 -8.08 3.99
C PHE A 135 3.61 -9.40 3.24
N GLU A 136 2.84 -9.37 2.16
CA GLU A 136 2.65 -10.52 1.28
C GLU A 136 2.63 -10.06 -0.18
N PRO A 137 3.26 -10.80 -1.10
CA PRO A 137 3.18 -10.49 -2.52
C PRO A 137 1.76 -10.76 -3.05
N ILE A 138 1.33 -9.90 -3.97
CA ILE A 138 0.15 -10.10 -4.81
C ILE A 138 0.64 -10.47 -6.20
N MET A 139 0.08 -11.55 -6.75
CA MET A 139 0.44 -12.02 -8.08
C MET A 139 -0.77 -12.70 -8.72
N ALA A 140 -1.03 -12.42 -9.99
CA ALA A 140 -2.09 -13.09 -10.71
C ALA A 140 -1.88 -14.61 -10.70
N PRO A 141 -2.94 -15.42 -10.48
CA PRO A 141 -2.82 -16.87 -10.41
C PRO A 141 -2.21 -17.50 -11.67
N SER A 142 -2.38 -16.88 -12.82
CA SER A 142 -1.83 -17.36 -14.11
C SER A 142 -0.31 -17.55 -14.09
N TYR A 143 0.43 -16.72 -13.38
CA TYR A 143 1.89 -16.87 -13.23
C TYR A 143 2.30 -18.20 -12.58
N ARG A 144 1.43 -18.75 -11.72
CA ARG A 144 1.67 -20.06 -11.07
C ARG A 144 1.04 -21.21 -11.82
N LEU A 145 -0.13 -21.00 -12.41
CA LEU A 145 -0.90 -22.06 -13.07
C LEU A 145 -0.41 -22.34 -14.50
N TYR A 146 0.10 -21.29 -15.17
CA TYR A 146 0.53 -21.35 -16.57
C TYR A 146 1.87 -20.63 -16.77
N PRO A 147 2.95 -21.05 -16.09
CA PRO A 147 4.23 -20.34 -16.10
C PRO A 147 4.91 -20.27 -17.48
N GLY A 148 4.62 -21.24 -18.37
CA GLY A 148 5.13 -21.25 -19.73
C GLY A 148 4.51 -20.20 -20.65
N ASP A 149 3.26 -19.82 -20.37
CA ASP A 149 2.46 -18.93 -21.22
C ASP A 149 2.30 -17.54 -20.61
N THR A 150 2.53 -17.40 -19.29
CA THR A 150 2.32 -16.15 -18.55
C THR A 150 3.64 -15.42 -18.37
N THR A 151 3.92 -14.49 -19.27
CA THR A 151 5.03 -13.53 -19.14
C THR A 151 4.49 -12.15 -18.77
N GLU A 152 5.34 -11.27 -18.21
CA GLU A 152 4.95 -9.88 -17.96
C GLU A 152 4.52 -9.17 -19.25
N GLN A 153 5.21 -9.41 -20.35
CA GLN A 153 4.86 -8.85 -21.65
C GLN A 153 3.47 -9.29 -22.11
N ALA A 154 3.12 -10.58 -21.94
CA ALA A 154 1.80 -11.09 -22.29
C ALA A 154 0.71 -10.47 -21.40
N GLN A 155 0.97 -10.29 -20.10
CA GLN A 155 0.04 -9.64 -19.19
C GLN A 155 -0.15 -8.16 -19.51
N VAL A 156 0.92 -7.41 -19.78
CA VAL A 156 0.84 -6.02 -20.23
C VAL A 156 0.01 -5.90 -21.50
N ALA A 157 0.29 -6.71 -22.52
CA ALA A 157 -0.46 -6.69 -23.78
C ALA A 157 -1.95 -7.03 -23.57
N SER A 158 -2.26 -7.96 -22.67
CA SER A 158 -3.63 -8.33 -22.32
C SER A 158 -4.35 -7.19 -21.58
N ALA A 159 -3.68 -6.58 -20.58
CA ALA A 159 -4.24 -5.46 -19.82
C ALA A 159 -4.47 -4.25 -20.73
N MET A 160 -3.54 -3.91 -21.61
CA MET A 160 -3.69 -2.81 -22.57
C MET A 160 -4.92 -3.01 -23.47
N ARG A 161 -5.15 -4.23 -23.96
CA ARG A 161 -6.36 -4.54 -24.74
C ARG A 161 -7.61 -4.38 -23.89
N ALA A 162 -7.61 -4.89 -22.63
CA ALA A 162 -8.77 -4.83 -21.76
C ALA A 162 -9.13 -3.37 -21.37
N TYR A 163 -8.11 -2.52 -21.15
CA TYR A 163 -8.31 -1.10 -20.82
C TYR A 163 -8.49 -0.20 -22.04
N GLY A 164 -8.30 -0.70 -23.26
CA GLY A 164 -8.40 0.10 -24.48
C GLY A 164 -7.32 1.18 -24.60
N VAL A 165 -6.11 0.92 -24.10
CA VAL A 165 -4.99 1.86 -24.10
C VAL A 165 -3.85 1.36 -24.98
N GLN A 166 -2.99 2.29 -25.42
CA GLN A 166 -1.81 2.01 -26.25
C GLN A 166 -0.57 2.67 -25.65
N PRO A 167 0.65 2.13 -25.92
CA PRO A 167 1.88 2.83 -25.59
C PRO A 167 1.91 4.21 -26.27
N LYS A 168 2.53 5.18 -25.59
CA LYS A 168 2.80 6.47 -26.20
C LYS A 168 3.93 6.37 -27.19
#